data_1f8346118cd5c716ee1a208967b6a4bf
#
_entry.id   1f8346118cd5c716ee1a208967b6a4bf
#
_cell.length_a   1.000
_cell.length_b   1.000
_cell.length_c   1.000
_cell.angle_alpha   90.00
_cell.angle_beta   90.00
_cell.angle_gamma   90.00
#
_symmetry.space_group_name_H-M   'P 1'
#
loop_
_entity.id
_entity.type
_entity.pdbx_description
1 polymer ?
#
loop_
_entity_poly.entity_id
_entity_poly.type
_entity_poly.pdbx_seq_one_letter_code
_entity_poly.pdbx_strand_id
1 'polypeptide(L)'
;MNKIHRIVWNHFRQCLVVVGENARANGKTTGSIKGAGATSHVSLWHRTVAIVLMVMQALYPAFAAAQTVIRPDGRTQTTVGNSGPVYNVSTSTMSGSNAFNSFNAFSVGAGNTVNLIVPSSAANLINIVRDQRTDVHGILNAIKDGRIGGNVWFANPHGFVVGAGGVVNVGSLTVTTPTQRFVDDFFPTPGSPDPTSVAQLMSGTAPRNSAALVSILGRINAADAVSLSAGAINVAGSIYSGARFVGSAPDFTDVVNANGLVSASNVVVREGRIEIVADNDVSVSGTIATPGGAGMRGGDVSIRAGGNVDLQSGALVTARGNGVNSAGGTVNIWADNDAVARKGSLVDASAGASGDGGFVEFSAKKTVELAGGEFRADGMGGGKAGSVLIDPW
;
A
#
# COMPACT_ATOMS: atom_id res chain seq x y z
N MET A 1 22.14 17.54 -18.98
CA MET A 1 22.58 16.62 -20.05
C MET A 1 21.37 15.81 -20.45
N ASN A 2 20.87 15.94 -21.69
CA ASN A 2 19.79 15.11 -22.18
C ASN A 2 20.31 13.68 -22.34
N LYS A 3 19.76 12.73 -21.57
CA LYS A 3 20.06 11.30 -21.77
C LYS A 3 19.12 10.78 -22.86
N ILE A 4 19.67 10.29 -23.95
CA ILE A 4 18.91 9.69 -25.05
C ILE A 4 18.74 8.21 -24.74
N HIS A 5 17.52 7.73 -24.78
CA HIS A 5 17.17 6.33 -24.62
C HIS A 5 16.77 5.73 -25.97
N ARG A 6 16.96 4.43 -26.14
CA ARG A 6 16.52 3.72 -27.34
C ARG A 6 15.65 2.53 -27.00
N ILE A 7 14.67 2.27 -27.83
CA ILE A 7 13.82 1.09 -27.74
C ILE A 7 14.47 -0.02 -28.55
N VAL A 8 14.71 -1.18 -27.92
CA VAL A 8 15.26 -2.37 -28.60
C VAL A 8 14.34 -3.56 -28.43
N TRP A 9 14.21 -4.38 -29.49
CA TRP A 9 13.46 -5.62 -29.42
C TRP A 9 14.29 -6.70 -28.73
N ASN A 10 13.78 -7.23 -27.64
CA ASN A 10 14.39 -8.34 -26.94
C ASN A 10 13.84 -9.67 -27.48
N HIS A 11 14.61 -10.34 -28.31
CA HIS A 11 14.22 -11.62 -28.93
C HIS A 11 13.97 -12.76 -27.94
N PHE A 12 14.62 -12.73 -26.78
CA PHE A 12 14.44 -13.77 -25.76
C PHE A 12 13.14 -13.60 -24.99
N ARG A 13 12.75 -12.36 -24.75
CA ARG A 13 11.51 -12.00 -24.02
C ARG A 13 10.35 -11.66 -24.94
N GLN A 14 10.58 -11.57 -26.25
CA GLN A 14 9.60 -11.19 -27.28
C GLN A 14 8.83 -9.89 -26.97
N CYS A 15 9.52 -8.89 -26.44
CA CYS A 15 8.95 -7.58 -26.11
C CYS A 15 9.92 -6.45 -26.46
N LEU A 16 9.37 -5.23 -26.52
CA LEU A 16 10.15 -3.99 -26.64
C LEU A 16 10.70 -3.61 -25.25
N VAL A 17 12.00 -3.32 -25.19
CA VAL A 17 12.69 -2.90 -23.96
C VAL A 17 13.34 -1.55 -24.20
N VAL A 18 13.13 -0.63 -23.27
CA VAL A 18 13.79 0.68 -23.27
C VAL A 18 15.12 0.53 -22.54
N VAL A 19 16.21 0.91 -23.19
CA VAL A 19 17.58 0.79 -22.64
C VAL A 19 18.33 2.12 -22.74
N GLY A 20 19.17 2.40 -21.76
CA GLY A 20 20.06 3.56 -21.81
C GLY A 20 21.01 3.51 -22.99
N GLU A 21 21.48 4.67 -23.45
CA GLU A 21 22.34 4.83 -24.62
C GLU A 21 23.62 3.97 -24.55
N ASN A 22 24.13 3.70 -23.35
CA ASN A 22 25.34 2.93 -23.12
C ASN A 22 25.12 1.41 -23.02
N ALA A 23 23.89 0.91 -23.16
CA ALA A 23 23.63 -0.52 -23.15
C ALA A 23 24.17 -1.19 -24.41
N ARG A 24 25.17 -2.06 -24.26
CA ARG A 24 25.72 -2.85 -25.36
C ARG A 24 24.95 -4.15 -25.53
N ALA A 25 24.48 -4.44 -26.71
CA ALA A 25 23.97 -5.75 -27.09
C ALA A 25 25.13 -6.75 -27.07
N ASN A 26 25.11 -7.75 -26.18
CA ASN A 26 26.03 -8.87 -26.28
C ASN A 26 25.58 -9.77 -27.45
N GLY A 27 26.12 -9.51 -28.63
CA GLY A 27 26.00 -10.40 -29.78
C GLY A 27 26.74 -11.71 -29.49
N LYS A 28 26.14 -12.84 -29.91
CA LYS A 28 26.76 -14.18 -29.85
C LYS A 28 28.10 -14.13 -30.55
N THR A 29 29.19 -14.35 -29.82
CA THR A 29 30.43 -14.89 -30.39
C THR A 29 30.42 -16.39 -30.08
N THR A 30 30.42 -17.20 -31.14
CA THR A 30 30.77 -18.62 -31.08
C THR A 30 32.24 -18.72 -30.70
N GLY A 31 32.53 -19.13 -29.50
CA GLY A 31 33.89 -19.34 -28.99
C GLY A 31 33.84 -20.07 -27.65
N SER A 32 34.22 -21.35 -27.72
CA SER A 32 34.47 -22.21 -26.55
C SER A 32 35.53 -21.58 -25.68
N ILE A 33 35.22 -21.31 -24.39
CA ILE A 33 36.24 -21.20 -23.33
C ILE A 33 35.68 -21.78 -22.04
N LYS A 34 36.38 -22.79 -21.54
CA LYS A 34 36.29 -23.27 -20.16
C LYS A 34 36.82 -22.19 -19.21
N GLY A 35 36.09 -21.86 -18.17
CA GLY A 35 36.54 -20.97 -17.11
C GLY A 35 35.48 -20.80 -16.06
N ALA A 36 35.68 -21.38 -14.89
CA ALA A 36 34.83 -21.29 -13.72
C ALA A 36 34.73 -19.85 -13.21
N GLY A 37 33.51 -19.38 -13.04
CA GLY A 37 33.13 -18.17 -12.34
C GLY A 37 31.64 -18.19 -12.15
N ALA A 38 31.19 -18.79 -11.04
CA ALA A 38 29.79 -18.86 -10.69
C ALA A 38 29.28 -17.46 -10.25
N THR A 39 28.80 -16.66 -11.19
CA THR A 39 27.86 -15.61 -10.91
C THR A 39 26.48 -16.21 -10.97
N SER A 40 25.87 -16.43 -9.83
CA SER A 40 24.51 -16.95 -9.71
C SER A 40 23.53 -15.96 -10.35
N HIS A 41 23.26 -16.13 -11.62
CA HIS A 41 22.05 -15.58 -12.24
C HIS A 41 20.86 -16.32 -11.62
N VAL A 42 20.28 -15.73 -10.59
CA VAL A 42 18.98 -16.19 -10.08
C VAL A 42 18.01 -16.05 -11.24
N SER A 43 17.62 -17.17 -11.84
CA SER A 43 16.75 -17.19 -13.01
C SER A 43 15.40 -16.55 -12.68
N LEU A 44 14.73 -15.99 -13.66
CA LEU A 44 13.36 -15.43 -13.52
C LEU A 44 12.42 -16.41 -12.79
N TRP A 45 12.66 -17.71 -12.95
CA TRP A 45 11.92 -18.79 -12.29
C TRP A 45 12.07 -18.79 -10.76
N HIS A 46 13.26 -18.54 -10.24
CA HIS A 46 13.48 -18.44 -8.79
C HIS A 46 12.86 -17.17 -8.19
N ARG A 47 12.77 -16.10 -8.97
CA ARG A 47 12.13 -14.83 -8.56
C ARG A 47 10.61 -14.97 -8.51
N THR A 48 10.00 -15.65 -9.49
CA THR A 48 8.57 -15.97 -9.50
C THR A 48 8.21 -16.93 -8.35
N VAL A 49 9.08 -17.89 -8.05
CA VAL A 49 8.90 -18.82 -6.93
C VAL A 49 9.00 -18.10 -5.58
N ALA A 50 9.88 -17.11 -5.44
CA ALA A 50 9.98 -16.32 -4.20
C ALA A 50 8.71 -15.49 -3.96
N ILE A 51 8.16 -14.84 -4.99
CA ILE A 51 6.90 -14.10 -4.90
C ILE A 51 5.71 -15.03 -4.63
N VAL A 52 5.65 -16.18 -5.29
CA VAL A 52 4.62 -17.20 -5.05
C VAL A 52 4.73 -17.78 -3.64
N LEU A 53 5.93 -18.00 -3.12
CA LEU A 53 6.14 -18.44 -1.74
C LEU A 53 5.73 -17.36 -0.73
N MET A 54 5.99 -16.08 -1.00
CA MET A 54 5.50 -14.96 -0.16
C MET A 54 3.97 -14.88 -0.15
N VAL A 55 3.32 -15.04 -1.30
CA VAL A 55 1.85 -15.08 -1.41
C VAL A 55 1.30 -16.33 -0.74
N MET A 56 1.96 -17.49 -0.86
CA MET A 56 1.56 -18.71 -0.17
C MET A 56 1.69 -18.60 1.36
N GLN A 57 2.69 -17.91 1.88
CA GLN A 57 2.79 -17.64 3.32
C GLN A 57 1.65 -16.72 3.83
N ALA A 58 1.15 -15.82 3.00
CA ALA A 58 -0.03 -15.00 3.31
C ALA A 58 -1.34 -15.82 3.26
N LEU A 59 -1.40 -16.89 2.47
CA LEU A 59 -2.57 -17.76 2.29
C LEU A 59 -2.66 -18.93 3.28
N TYR A 60 -1.56 -19.31 3.92
CA TYR A 60 -1.50 -20.51 4.77
C TYR A 60 -2.36 -20.49 6.05
N PRO A 61 -2.73 -19.36 6.67
CA PRO A 61 -3.65 -19.37 7.80
C PRO A 61 -5.13 -19.33 7.43
N ALA A 62 -5.52 -19.42 6.17
CA ALA A 62 -6.93 -19.28 5.75
C ALA A 62 -7.85 -20.43 6.22
N PHE A 63 -7.34 -21.49 6.84
CA PHE A 63 -8.12 -22.63 7.34
C PHE A 63 -8.26 -22.72 8.86
N ALA A 64 -7.51 -21.98 9.64
CA ALA A 64 -7.92 -21.73 11.03
C ALA A 64 -8.99 -20.64 10.97
N ALA A 65 -10.23 -20.96 11.36
CA ALA A 65 -11.28 -19.95 11.50
C ALA A 65 -10.65 -18.73 12.18
N ALA A 66 -10.45 -17.65 11.41
CA ALA A 66 -9.65 -16.53 11.86
C ALA A 66 -10.33 -15.91 13.08
N GLN A 67 -9.89 -16.29 14.25
CA GLN A 67 -10.44 -15.80 15.52
C GLN A 67 -9.95 -14.37 15.74
N THR A 68 -10.83 -13.49 16.19
CA THR A 68 -10.41 -12.17 16.65
C THR A 68 -9.54 -12.34 17.90
N VAL A 69 -8.32 -11.82 17.83
CA VAL A 69 -7.35 -11.84 18.93
C VAL A 69 -6.86 -10.43 19.18
N ILE A 70 -7.25 -9.85 20.30
CA ILE A 70 -6.82 -8.53 20.73
C ILE A 70 -6.29 -8.68 22.15
N ARG A 71 -4.96 -8.66 22.31
CA ARG A 71 -4.27 -8.85 23.59
C ARG A 71 -3.42 -7.62 23.91
N PRO A 72 -3.93 -6.67 24.70
CA PRO A 72 -3.11 -5.59 25.24
C PRO A 72 -1.92 -6.18 26.04
N ASP A 73 -0.76 -5.54 25.95
CA ASP A 73 0.47 -5.98 26.62
C ASP A 73 0.70 -5.29 27.98
N GLY A 74 -0.21 -4.42 28.40
CA GLY A 74 -0.14 -3.68 29.64
C GLY A 74 0.77 -2.44 29.63
N ARG A 75 1.41 -2.14 28.49
CA ARG A 75 2.27 -0.95 28.35
C ARG A 75 1.48 0.34 28.11
N THR A 76 0.21 0.22 27.76
CA THR A 76 -0.71 1.33 27.54
C THR A 76 -2.03 1.08 28.28
N GLN A 77 -2.78 2.15 28.56
CA GLN A 77 -4.12 2.06 29.12
C GLN A 77 -5.13 1.72 28.00
N THR A 78 -4.87 0.61 27.33
CA THR A 78 -5.74 0.09 26.28
C THR A 78 -6.86 -0.73 26.90
N THR A 79 -8.11 -0.45 26.52
CA THR A 79 -9.29 -1.21 26.92
C THR A 79 -9.92 -1.87 25.70
N VAL A 80 -10.40 -3.10 25.87
CA VAL A 80 -11.09 -3.87 24.85
C VAL A 80 -12.44 -4.29 25.41
N GLY A 81 -13.50 -3.74 24.86
CA GLY A 81 -14.87 -4.13 25.11
C GLY A 81 -15.44 -4.89 23.93
N ASN A 82 -16.33 -5.85 24.15
CA ASN A 82 -17.03 -6.54 23.06
C ASN A 82 -18.52 -6.68 23.33
N SER A 83 -19.29 -6.67 22.26
CA SER A 83 -20.72 -6.97 22.23
C SER A 83 -20.99 -7.86 21.02
N GLY A 84 -21.15 -9.15 21.28
CA GLY A 84 -21.24 -10.15 20.20
C GLY A 84 -20.00 -10.12 19.30
N PRO A 85 -20.15 -9.98 17.98
CA PRO A 85 -19.05 -9.97 17.03
C PRO A 85 -18.34 -8.59 16.93
N VAL A 86 -18.78 -7.59 17.70
CA VAL A 86 -18.24 -6.23 17.61
C VAL A 86 -17.33 -5.94 18.80
N TYR A 87 -16.09 -5.56 18.53
CA TYR A 87 -15.07 -5.20 19.52
C TYR A 87 -14.78 -3.70 19.42
N ASN A 88 -14.76 -3.01 20.57
CA ASN A 88 -14.36 -1.62 20.67
C ASN A 88 -13.04 -1.53 21.41
N VAL A 89 -12.04 -0.94 20.77
CA VAL A 89 -10.69 -0.76 21.32
C VAL A 89 -10.46 0.72 21.53
N SER A 90 -10.18 1.11 22.77
CA SER A 90 -9.91 2.50 23.13
C SER A 90 -8.68 2.61 23.99
N THR A 91 -8.13 3.81 24.12
CA THR A 91 -6.98 4.09 24.98
C THR A 91 -7.08 5.47 25.61
N SER A 92 -6.53 5.60 26.83
CA SER A 92 -6.27 6.90 27.45
C SER A 92 -4.79 7.27 27.49
N THR A 93 -3.90 6.41 26.99
CA THR A 93 -2.47 6.73 26.89
C THR A 93 -2.23 7.73 25.77
N MET A 94 -1.74 8.92 26.16
CA MET A 94 -1.51 10.04 25.26
C MET A 94 -0.09 10.59 25.42
N SER A 95 0.52 11.04 24.34
CA SER A 95 1.72 11.87 24.34
C SER A 95 1.58 12.95 23.26
N GLY A 96 1.43 14.20 23.68
CA GLY A 96 1.03 15.28 22.77
C GLY A 96 -0.30 14.99 22.09
N SER A 97 -0.38 15.09 20.78
CA SER A 97 -1.55 14.78 19.97
C SER A 97 -1.63 13.31 19.52
N ASN A 98 -0.78 12.43 20.05
CA ASN A 98 -0.76 11.01 19.69
C ASN A 98 -1.36 10.16 20.80
N ALA A 99 -2.32 9.30 20.46
CA ALA A 99 -2.85 8.26 21.30
C ALA A 99 -2.18 6.92 20.99
N PHE A 100 -2.01 6.06 21.99
CA PHE A 100 -1.25 4.83 21.83
C PHE A 100 -2.00 3.62 22.38
N ASN A 101 -2.06 2.57 21.55
CA ASN A 101 -2.33 1.21 21.95
C ASN A 101 -1.06 0.37 21.83
N SER A 102 -0.87 -0.59 22.72
CA SER A 102 0.19 -1.59 22.62
C SER A 102 -0.37 -2.97 22.88
N PHE A 103 -0.01 -3.91 22.00
CA PHE A 103 -0.54 -5.27 21.99
C PHE A 103 0.57 -6.30 21.84
N ASN A 104 0.40 -7.45 22.50
CA ASN A 104 1.12 -8.67 22.14
C ASN A 104 0.60 -9.24 20.82
N ALA A 105 -0.71 -9.20 20.59
CA ALA A 105 -1.33 -9.67 19.37
C ALA A 105 -2.56 -8.83 19.01
N PHE A 106 -2.75 -8.58 17.71
CA PHE A 106 -3.92 -7.91 17.18
C PHE A 106 -4.31 -8.54 15.83
N SER A 107 -5.48 -9.18 15.79
CA SER A 107 -6.06 -9.75 14.57
C SER A 107 -7.57 -9.65 14.59
N VAL A 108 -8.18 -9.50 13.42
CA VAL A 108 -9.64 -9.40 13.25
C VAL A 108 -10.13 -10.62 12.49
N GLY A 109 -10.90 -11.47 13.16
CA GLY A 109 -11.47 -12.69 12.59
C GLY A 109 -12.59 -12.40 11.60
N ALA A 110 -12.81 -13.31 10.66
CA ALA A 110 -13.92 -13.25 9.72
C ALA A 110 -15.26 -13.18 10.44
N GLY A 111 -16.18 -12.34 9.96
CA GLY A 111 -17.49 -12.12 10.58
C GLY A 111 -17.44 -11.21 11.82
N ASN A 112 -16.28 -10.75 12.24
CA ASN A 112 -16.15 -9.82 13.37
C ASN A 112 -15.81 -8.41 12.86
N THR A 113 -16.20 -7.43 13.69
CA THR A 113 -15.85 -6.02 13.48
C THR A 113 -15.04 -5.52 14.66
N VAL A 114 -13.94 -4.86 14.40
CA VAL A 114 -13.13 -4.16 15.41
C VAL A 114 -13.17 -2.67 15.11
N ASN A 115 -13.62 -1.89 16.08
CA ASN A 115 -13.62 -0.44 16.04
C ASN A 115 -12.46 0.08 16.90
N LEU A 116 -11.51 0.74 16.26
CA LEU A 116 -10.46 1.53 16.92
C LEU A 116 -11.05 2.91 17.24
N ILE A 117 -11.28 3.20 18.50
CA ILE A 117 -11.84 4.47 18.93
C ILE A 117 -10.70 5.48 19.08
N VAL A 118 -10.64 6.42 18.15
CA VAL A 118 -9.65 7.50 18.15
C VAL A 118 -10.13 8.59 19.11
N PRO A 119 -9.39 8.94 20.17
CA PRO A 119 -9.78 10.03 21.05
C PRO A 119 -9.96 11.33 20.29
N SER A 120 -10.97 12.14 20.61
CA SER A 120 -11.26 13.40 19.91
C SER A 120 -10.08 14.38 19.93
N SER A 121 -9.31 14.39 21.04
CA SER A 121 -8.10 15.22 21.20
C SER A 121 -6.88 14.69 20.43
N ALA A 122 -6.92 13.43 19.94
CA ALA A 122 -5.79 12.83 19.25
C ALA A 122 -5.81 13.17 17.75
N ALA A 123 -4.68 13.58 17.20
CA ALA A 123 -4.47 13.63 15.76
C ALA A 123 -4.22 12.23 15.18
N ASN A 124 -3.50 11.39 15.91
CA ASN A 124 -3.10 10.05 15.48
C ASN A 124 -3.43 9.00 16.56
N LEU A 125 -3.82 7.81 16.13
CA LEU A 125 -3.89 6.60 16.96
C LEU A 125 -2.82 5.62 16.49
N ILE A 126 -1.83 5.40 17.33
CA ILE A 126 -0.67 4.55 17.04
C ILE A 126 -0.85 3.20 17.74
N ASN A 127 -0.89 2.12 16.95
CA ASN A 127 -1.04 0.76 17.43
C ASN A 127 0.31 0.03 17.25
N ILE A 128 0.95 -0.31 18.37
CA ILE A 128 2.17 -1.10 18.39
C ILE A 128 1.78 -2.55 18.61
N VAL A 129 2.18 -3.47 17.73
CA VAL A 129 1.94 -4.90 17.85
C VAL A 129 3.27 -5.63 17.88
N ARG A 130 3.49 -6.53 18.85
CA ARG A 130 4.83 -6.98 19.23
C ARG A 130 5.16 -8.41 18.81
N ASP A 131 4.24 -9.36 19.04
CA ASP A 131 4.61 -10.77 19.06
C ASP A 131 4.11 -11.55 17.85
N GLN A 132 3.07 -11.04 17.17
CA GLN A 132 2.43 -11.74 16.06
C GLN A 132 2.11 -10.79 14.91
N ARG A 133 2.07 -11.34 13.70
CA ARG A 133 1.57 -10.60 12.54
C ARG A 133 0.12 -10.15 12.78
N THR A 134 -0.22 -8.99 12.27
CA THR A 134 -1.61 -8.53 12.25
C THR A 134 -2.33 -9.09 11.03
N ASP A 135 -3.43 -9.82 11.26
CA ASP A 135 -4.27 -10.37 10.20
C ASP A 135 -5.69 -9.80 10.32
N VAL A 136 -6.19 -9.16 9.27
CA VAL A 136 -7.54 -8.59 9.19
C VAL A 136 -8.35 -9.39 8.19
N HIS A 137 -9.18 -10.31 8.67
CA HIS A 137 -10.11 -11.12 7.86
C HIS A 137 -11.56 -10.65 7.98
N GLY A 138 -11.87 -9.83 8.97
CA GLY A 138 -13.15 -9.16 9.20
C GLY A 138 -13.08 -7.67 8.88
N ILE A 139 -13.82 -6.87 9.63
CA ILE A 139 -13.92 -5.42 9.41
C ILE A 139 -13.12 -4.70 10.50
N LEU A 140 -12.20 -3.83 10.10
CA LEU A 140 -11.44 -2.93 10.97
C LEU A 140 -11.82 -1.49 10.65
N ASN A 141 -12.45 -0.82 11.61
CA ASN A 141 -12.84 0.58 11.47
C ASN A 141 -12.00 1.48 12.39
N ALA A 142 -11.66 2.67 11.93
CA ALA A 142 -11.27 3.77 12.80
C ALA A 142 -12.47 4.69 13.01
N ILE A 143 -12.83 4.92 14.27
CA ILE A 143 -13.98 5.76 14.63
C ILE A 143 -13.46 6.98 15.38
N LYS A 144 -13.70 8.16 14.83
CA LYS A 144 -13.41 9.44 15.47
C LYS A 144 -14.68 10.28 15.48
N ASP A 145 -15.07 10.74 16.66
CA ASP A 145 -16.28 11.56 16.84
C ASP A 145 -17.53 10.91 16.26
N GLY A 146 -17.65 9.57 16.43
CA GLY A 146 -18.80 8.77 15.99
C GLY A 146 -18.86 8.48 14.49
N ARG A 147 -17.78 8.76 13.74
CA ARG A 147 -17.72 8.58 12.27
C ARG A 147 -16.46 7.82 11.88
N ILE A 148 -16.45 7.22 10.67
CA ILE A 148 -15.21 6.73 10.09
C ILE A 148 -14.26 7.92 9.93
N GLY A 149 -13.07 7.82 10.53
CA GLY A 149 -12.10 8.90 10.50
C GLY A 149 -10.90 8.65 11.41
N GLY A 150 -10.04 9.66 11.51
CA GLY A 150 -8.82 9.61 12.29
C GLY A 150 -7.65 8.96 11.53
N ASN A 151 -6.45 9.34 11.92
CA ASN A 151 -5.22 8.79 11.36
C ASN A 151 -4.78 7.60 12.20
N VAL A 152 -4.76 6.42 11.61
CA VAL A 152 -4.41 5.17 12.29
C VAL A 152 -3.06 4.68 11.80
N TRP A 153 -2.21 4.32 12.75
CA TRP A 153 -0.89 3.75 12.52
C TRP A 153 -0.84 2.33 13.06
N PHE A 154 -0.22 1.43 12.30
CA PHE A 154 0.20 0.12 12.76
C PHE A 154 1.71 -0.01 12.59
N ALA A 155 2.40 -0.31 13.69
CA ALA A 155 3.80 -0.67 13.70
C ALA A 155 3.92 -2.13 14.17
N ASN A 156 4.23 -3.04 13.24
CA ASN A 156 4.29 -4.48 13.51
C ASN A 156 5.49 -5.11 12.81
N PRO A 157 6.52 -5.58 13.55
CA PRO A 157 7.72 -6.20 12.98
C PRO A 157 7.45 -7.51 12.24
N HIS A 158 6.31 -8.14 12.48
CA HIS A 158 5.93 -9.42 11.87
C HIS A 158 5.07 -9.28 10.61
N GLY A 159 4.69 -8.03 10.25
CA GLY A 159 3.90 -7.74 9.06
C GLY A 159 2.43 -7.49 9.32
N PHE A 160 1.71 -7.21 8.22
CA PHE A 160 0.29 -6.84 8.24
C PHE A 160 -0.40 -7.43 7.01
N VAL A 161 -1.50 -8.13 7.22
CA VAL A 161 -2.27 -8.76 6.14
C VAL A 161 -3.73 -8.33 6.23
N VAL A 162 -4.28 -7.86 5.12
CA VAL A 162 -5.73 -7.75 4.92
C VAL A 162 -6.13 -8.95 4.06
N GLY A 163 -6.77 -9.94 4.66
CA GLY A 163 -7.24 -11.15 3.97
C GLY A 163 -8.32 -10.86 2.94
N ALA A 164 -8.63 -11.80 2.05
CA ALA A 164 -9.53 -11.59 0.92
C ALA A 164 -10.94 -11.09 1.32
N GLY A 165 -11.44 -11.49 2.51
CA GLY A 165 -12.70 -10.97 3.07
C GLY A 165 -12.52 -9.77 4.01
N GLY A 166 -11.29 -9.33 4.23
CA GLY A 166 -10.98 -8.25 5.16
C GLY A 166 -11.26 -6.86 4.58
N VAL A 167 -11.79 -5.98 5.42
CA VAL A 167 -12.07 -4.59 5.05
C VAL A 167 -11.51 -3.66 6.13
N VAL A 168 -10.78 -2.63 5.72
CA VAL A 168 -10.25 -1.58 6.60
C VAL A 168 -10.87 -0.26 6.19
N ASN A 169 -11.55 0.43 7.12
CA ASN A 169 -12.16 1.74 6.89
C ASN A 169 -11.58 2.78 7.86
N VAL A 170 -10.92 3.80 7.34
CA VAL A 170 -10.15 4.77 8.13
C VAL A 170 -10.22 6.19 7.55
N GLY A 171 -9.83 7.19 8.32
CA GLY A 171 -9.47 8.50 7.76
C GLY A 171 -8.17 8.41 6.98
N SER A 172 -7.08 8.04 7.64
CA SER A 172 -5.81 7.68 7.01
C SER A 172 -5.24 6.42 7.66
N LEU A 173 -4.50 5.62 6.90
CA LEU A 173 -3.82 4.41 7.36
C LEU A 173 -2.32 4.51 7.08
N THR A 174 -1.53 4.31 8.11
CA THR A 174 -0.09 4.06 7.96
C THR A 174 0.25 2.70 8.53
N VAL A 175 0.87 1.84 7.74
CA VAL A 175 1.39 0.55 8.16
C VAL A 175 2.90 0.54 7.95
N THR A 176 3.64 0.24 9.00
CA THR A 176 5.09 0.06 8.91
C THR A 176 5.52 -1.21 9.62
N THR A 177 6.60 -1.81 9.14
CA THR A 177 7.17 -3.01 9.74
C THR A 177 8.56 -2.71 10.31
N PRO A 178 8.63 -2.03 11.49
CA PRO A 178 9.91 -1.73 12.11
C PRO A 178 10.60 -3.01 12.61
N THR A 179 11.86 -2.90 13.00
CA THR A 179 12.55 -4.02 13.65
C THR A 179 11.92 -4.37 14.99
N GLN A 180 12.06 -5.64 15.42
CA GLN A 180 11.56 -6.09 16.72
C GLN A 180 12.12 -5.22 17.87
N ARG A 181 13.42 -4.96 17.84
CA ARG A 181 14.08 -4.12 18.84
C ARG A 181 13.44 -2.73 18.96
N PHE A 182 13.13 -2.09 17.82
CA PHE A 182 12.48 -0.79 17.82
C PHE A 182 11.14 -0.82 18.56
N VAL A 183 10.34 -1.87 18.31
CA VAL A 183 9.04 -2.06 18.96
C VAL A 183 9.20 -2.39 20.45
N ASP A 184 10.23 -3.16 20.81
CA ASP A 184 10.53 -3.53 22.19
C ASP A 184 10.95 -2.33 23.04
N ASP A 185 11.74 -1.44 22.46
CA ASP A 185 12.26 -0.22 23.10
C ASP A 185 11.26 0.95 23.05
N PHE A 186 10.11 0.82 22.34
CA PHE A 186 9.17 1.92 22.12
C PHE A 186 8.53 2.47 23.43
N PHE A 187 8.30 1.61 24.41
CA PHE A 187 7.78 1.98 25.72
C PHE A 187 8.79 1.56 26.81
N PRO A 188 9.80 2.37 27.10
CA PRO A 188 10.76 2.06 28.16
C PRO A 188 10.11 2.01 29.55
N THR A 189 9.03 2.75 29.72
CA THR A 189 8.18 2.74 30.91
C THR A 189 6.71 2.64 30.47
N PRO A 190 5.88 1.82 31.14
CA PRO A 190 4.45 1.76 30.85
C PRO A 190 3.79 3.14 30.86
N GLY A 191 3.02 3.45 29.82
CA GLY A 191 2.35 4.73 29.63
C GLY A 191 3.22 5.85 29.03
N SER A 192 4.53 5.64 28.90
CA SER A 192 5.48 6.66 28.43
C SER A 192 6.23 6.16 27.18
N PRO A 193 5.76 6.48 25.96
CA PRO A 193 6.50 6.15 24.77
C PRO A 193 7.79 6.97 24.68
N ASP A 194 8.87 6.37 24.16
CA ASP A 194 10.12 7.08 23.92
C ASP A 194 9.93 8.16 22.83
N PRO A 195 10.20 9.45 23.13
CA PRO A 195 9.97 10.53 22.19
C PRO A 195 10.77 10.38 20.89
N THR A 196 11.98 9.81 20.95
CA THR A 196 12.82 9.58 19.76
C THR A 196 12.19 8.52 18.86
N SER A 197 11.71 7.43 19.44
CA SER A 197 11.00 6.37 18.71
C SER A 197 9.71 6.89 18.08
N VAL A 198 8.95 7.72 18.81
CA VAL A 198 7.76 8.38 18.22
C VAL A 198 8.14 9.26 17.04
N ALA A 199 9.18 10.10 17.17
CA ALA A 199 9.64 10.96 16.08
C ALA A 199 10.12 10.15 14.86
N GLN A 200 10.87 9.08 15.07
CA GLN A 200 11.32 8.18 14.00
C GLN A 200 10.15 7.48 13.29
N LEU A 201 9.16 7.01 14.07
CA LEU A 201 7.97 6.39 13.50
C LEU A 201 7.21 7.39 12.62
N MET A 202 6.94 8.60 13.16
CA MET A 202 6.16 9.63 12.49
C MET A 202 6.85 10.22 11.25
N SER A 203 8.19 10.26 11.22
CA SER A 203 8.98 10.69 10.06
C SER A 203 9.25 9.58 9.04
N GLY A 204 8.84 8.33 9.31
CA GLY A 204 9.13 7.19 8.45
C GLY A 204 10.58 6.73 8.46
N THR A 205 11.39 7.17 9.45
CA THR A 205 12.81 6.83 9.59
C THR A 205 13.06 5.69 10.58
N ALA A 206 12.00 5.10 11.15
CA ALA A 206 12.10 3.91 11.99
C ALA A 206 12.82 2.77 11.23
N PRO A 207 13.78 2.07 11.86
CA PRO A 207 14.49 0.97 11.21
C PRO A 207 13.53 -0.15 10.85
N ARG A 208 13.49 -0.55 9.58
CA ARG A 208 12.55 -1.54 9.05
C ARG A 208 13.08 -2.97 9.15
N ASN A 209 12.17 -3.91 9.32
CA ASN A 209 12.41 -5.34 9.15
C ASN A 209 12.24 -5.70 7.67
N SER A 210 13.35 -5.87 6.95
CA SER A 210 13.36 -6.19 5.52
C SER A 210 12.77 -7.57 5.18
N ALA A 211 12.56 -8.45 6.17
CA ALA A 211 11.93 -9.75 5.99
C ALA A 211 10.40 -9.71 6.16
N ALA A 212 9.85 -8.61 6.67
CA ALA A 212 8.42 -8.50 6.95
C ALA A 212 7.62 -8.17 5.69
N LEU A 213 6.40 -8.74 5.61
CA LEU A 213 5.48 -8.59 4.48
C LEU A 213 4.26 -7.76 4.88
N VAL A 214 3.87 -6.83 4.03
CA VAL A 214 2.52 -6.27 4.00
C VAL A 214 1.78 -6.84 2.80
N SER A 215 0.62 -7.47 3.02
CA SER A 215 -0.18 -8.08 1.95
C SER A 215 -1.63 -7.64 2.02
N ILE A 216 -2.12 -7.06 0.94
CA ILE A 216 -3.50 -6.60 0.81
C ILE A 216 -4.20 -7.48 -0.21
N LEU A 217 -4.98 -8.45 0.28
CA LEU A 217 -5.82 -9.35 -0.52
C LEU A 217 -7.29 -8.90 -0.49
N GLY A 218 -7.68 -8.16 0.54
CA GLY A 218 -9.00 -7.59 0.75
C GLY A 218 -9.07 -6.12 0.34
N ARG A 219 -9.74 -5.30 1.15
CA ARG A 219 -9.99 -3.91 0.80
C ARG A 219 -9.50 -2.94 1.88
N ILE A 220 -8.86 -1.86 1.46
CA ILE A 220 -8.59 -0.68 2.30
C ILE A 220 -9.34 0.50 1.69
N ASN A 221 -10.14 1.18 2.53
CA ASN A 221 -10.84 2.42 2.21
C ASN A 221 -10.32 3.52 3.15
N ALA A 222 -9.63 4.50 2.60
CA ALA A 222 -9.16 5.66 3.33
C ALA A 222 -9.78 6.95 2.77
N ALA A 223 -10.24 7.82 3.66
CA ALA A 223 -10.79 9.10 3.24
C ALA A 223 -9.72 10.07 2.73
N ASP A 224 -8.46 9.92 3.18
CA ASP A 224 -7.38 10.88 2.94
C ASP A 224 -6.12 10.19 2.41
N ALA A 225 -5.46 9.33 3.20
CA ALA A 225 -4.18 8.76 2.80
C ALA A 225 -3.99 7.30 3.22
N VAL A 226 -3.21 6.55 2.43
CA VAL A 226 -2.68 5.24 2.78
C VAL A 226 -1.17 5.26 2.56
N SER A 227 -0.41 4.90 3.59
CA SER A 227 1.05 4.73 3.51
C SER A 227 1.41 3.32 3.99
N LEU A 228 2.04 2.54 3.14
CA LEU A 228 2.53 1.20 3.44
C LEU A 228 4.05 1.17 3.30
N SER A 229 4.74 0.74 4.37
CA SER A 229 6.19 0.66 4.39
C SER A 229 6.65 -0.67 5.01
N ALA A 230 7.30 -1.54 4.24
CA ALA A 230 7.66 -2.88 4.65
C ALA A 230 8.89 -3.43 3.94
N GLY A 231 9.34 -4.62 4.34
CA GLY A 231 10.36 -5.37 3.60
C GLY A 231 9.90 -5.73 2.20
N ALA A 232 8.69 -6.27 2.05
CA ALA A 232 8.04 -6.51 0.76
C ALA A 232 6.55 -6.16 0.83
N ILE A 233 5.96 -5.81 -0.31
CA ILE A 233 4.53 -5.42 -0.38
C ILE A 233 3.85 -6.14 -1.54
N ASN A 234 2.70 -6.76 -1.24
CA ASN A 234 1.84 -7.39 -2.23
C ASN A 234 0.43 -6.78 -2.18
N VAL A 235 -0.08 -6.31 -3.32
CA VAL A 235 -1.43 -5.79 -3.45
C VAL A 235 -2.17 -6.59 -4.51
N ALA A 236 -2.98 -7.56 -4.08
CA ALA A 236 -3.85 -8.35 -4.93
C ALA A 236 -5.35 -7.98 -4.75
N GLY A 237 -5.67 -7.29 -3.67
CA GLY A 237 -6.99 -6.71 -3.41
C GLY A 237 -7.10 -5.27 -3.87
N SER A 238 -7.69 -4.41 -3.05
CA SER A 238 -7.95 -3.03 -3.44
C SER A 238 -7.58 -2.03 -2.36
N ILE A 239 -6.93 -0.95 -2.76
CA ILE A 239 -6.64 0.22 -1.92
C ILE A 239 -7.27 1.44 -2.58
N TYR A 240 -8.16 2.09 -1.85
CA TYR A 240 -8.83 3.32 -2.28
C TYR A 240 -8.54 4.46 -1.29
N SER A 241 -8.24 5.63 -1.82
CA SER A 241 -8.03 6.83 -1.03
C SER A 241 -8.62 8.06 -1.73
N GLY A 242 -9.24 8.97 -0.96
CA GLY A 242 -9.75 10.25 -1.45
C GLY A 242 -11.20 10.23 -1.92
N ALA A 243 -11.49 10.98 -2.98
CA ALA A 243 -12.83 11.38 -3.42
C ALA A 243 -13.83 10.26 -3.76
N ARG A 244 -13.40 9.01 -3.82
CA ARG A 244 -14.27 7.87 -4.11
C ARG A 244 -15.44 7.74 -3.12
N PHE A 245 -15.28 8.26 -1.93
CA PHE A 245 -16.28 8.13 -0.88
C PHE A 245 -17.36 9.21 -0.90
N VAL A 246 -17.36 10.07 -1.92
CA VAL A 246 -18.38 11.09 -2.08
C VAL A 246 -19.67 10.48 -2.65
N GLY A 247 -20.67 10.33 -1.82
CA GLY A 247 -22.01 10.02 -2.25
C GLY A 247 -22.29 8.59 -2.70
N SER A 248 -21.33 7.65 -2.58
CA SER A 248 -21.57 6.24 -2.83
C SER A 248 -21.52 5.42 -1.54
N ALA A 249 -22.68 5.13 -0.99
CA ALA A 249 -22.83 4.21 0.14
C ALA A 249 -22.12 2.84 -0.04
N PRO A 250 -21.90 2.30 -1.26
CA PRO A 250 -21.31 0.97 -1.43
C PRO A 250 -19.93 0.77 -0.83
N ASP A 251 -19.11 1.82 -0.73
CA ASP A 251 -17.72 1.67 -0.28
C ASP A 251 -17.58 1.52 1.24
N PHE A 252 -18.62 1.91 2.00
CA PHE A 252 -18.69 1.74 3.44
C PHE A 252 -19.92 0.93 3.90
N THR A 253 -20.56 0.15 3.02
CA THR A 253 -21.73 -0.67 3.38
C THR A 253 -21.42 -1.70 4.46
N ASP A 254 -20.14 -2.12 4.57
CA ASP A 254 -19.71 -3.10 5.56
C ASP A 254 -19.30 -2.46 6.88
N VAL A 255 -19.47 -1.14 7.04
CA VAL A 255 -19.14 -0.43 8.28
C VAL A 255 -20.27 -0.63 9.28
N VAL A 256 -20.05 -1.56 10.19
CA VAL A 256 -20.97 -1.85 11.31
C VAL A 256 -20.22 -1.60 12.61
N ASN A 257 -20.79 -0.81 13.51
CA ASN A 257 -20.29 -0.63 14.87
C ASN A 257 -21.32 -1.12 15.89
N ALA A 258 -21.00 -1.00 17.19
CA ALA A 258 -21.90 -1.39 18.28
C ALA A 258 -23.26 -0.66 18.26
N ASN A 259 -23.35 0.47 17.55
CA ASN A 259 -24.55 1.31 17.42
C ASN A 259 -25.21 1.20 16.04
N GLY A 260 -24.75 0.29 15.15
CA GLY A 260 -25.25 0.11 13.81
C GLY A 260 -24.34 0.65 12.72
N LEU A 261 -24.89 0.98 11.56
CA LEU A 261 -24.15 1.49 10.40
C LEU A 261 -23.63 2.91 10.65
N VAL A 262 -22.33 3.11 10.43
CA VAL A 262 -21.74 4.45 10.36
C VAL A 262 -21.91 4.97 8.93
N SER A 263 -22.55 6.13 8.79
CA SER A 263 -22.81 6.71 7.46
C SER A 263 -21.53 7.22 6.80
N ALA A 264 -21.26 6.72 5.60
CA ALA A 264 -20.18 7.21 4.75
C ALA A 264 -20.39 8.65 4.25
N SER A 265 -21.64 9.12 4.23
CA SER A 265 -22.00 10.47 3.74
C SER A 265 -21.37 11.64 4.53
N ASN A 266 -20.72 11.34 5.64
CA ASN A 266 -20.06 12.34 6.49
C ASN A 266 -18.53 12.38 6.36
N VAL A 267 -17.95 11.67 5.39
CA VAL A 267 -16.50 11.70 5.14
C VAL A 267 -16.15 12.95 4.37
N VAL A 268 -15.19 13.74 4.88
CA VAL A 268 -14.69 14.91 4.17
C VAL A 268 -13.83 14.44 3.01
N VAL A 269 -14.23 14.84 1.81
CA VAL A 269 -13.50 14.47 0.59
C VAL A 269 -12.26 15.31 0.45
N ARG A 270 -11.14 14.64 0.18
CA ARG A 270 -9.85 15.25 -0.13
C ARG A 270 -9.25 14.58 -1.36
N GLU A 271 -8.23 15.20 -1.95
CA GLU A 271 -7.38 14.52 -2.91
C GLU A 271 -6.70 13.34 -2.21
N GLY A 272 -6.90 12.12 -2.71
CA GLY A 272 -6.36 10.92 -2.10
C GLY A 272 -4.84 10.82 -2.29
N ARG A 273 -4.18 10.19 -1.33
CA ARG A 273 -2.75 9.86 -1.45
C ARG A 273 -2.52 8.40 -1.09
N ILE A 274 -1.78 7.70 -1.94
CA ILE A 274 -1.30 6.35 -1.65
C ILE A 274 0.20 6.33 -1.84
N GLU A 275 0.93 5.92 -0.81
CA GLU A 275 2.36 5.75 -0.81
C GLU A 275 2.73 4.31 -0.42
N ILE A 276 3.49 3.63 -1.25
CA ILE A 276 3.95 2.25 -1.05
C ILE A 276 5.47 2.24 -1.16
N VAL A 277 6.14 1.86 -0.08
CA VAL A 277 7.62 1.80 -0.02
C VAL A 277 8.04 0.42 0.49
N ALA A 278 8.70 -0.35 -0.36
CA ALA A 278 9.28 -1.63 0.01
C ALA A 278 10.81 -1.58 -0.04
N ASP A 279 11.48 -2.26 0.90
CA ASP A 279 12.93 -2.42 0.86
C ASP A 279 13.35 -3.41 -0.24
N ASN A 280 12.49 -4.38 -0.55
CA ASN A 280 12.66 -5.37 -1.62
C ASN A 280 11.63 -5.11 -2.75
N ASP A 281 10.76 -6.06 -3.01
CA ASP A 281 9.88 -6.05 -4.17
C ASP A 281 8.47 -5.55 -3.83
N VAL A 282 7.84 -4.92 -4.83
CA VAL A 282 6.40 -4.62 -4.85
C VAL A 282 5.75 -5.40 -5.98
N SER A 283 4.71 -6.17 -5.65
CA SER A 283 3.86 -6.87 -6.61
C SER A 283 2.44 -6.33 -6.56
N VAL A 284 1.87 -6.01 -7.70
CA VAL A 284 0.49 -5.54 -7.83
C VAL A 284 -0.24 -6.38 -8.86
N SER A 285 -1.35 -7.00 -8.44
CA SER A 285 -2.31 -7.68 -9.33
C SER A 285 -3.75 -7.18 -9.11
N GLY A 286 -3.94 -6.32 -8.11
CA GLY A 286 -5.22 -5.72 -7.74
C GLY A 286 -5.32 -4.24 -8.11
N THR A 287 -6.11 -3.49 -7.34
CA THR A 287 -6.40 -2.07 -7.61
C THR A 287 -5.77 -1.16 -6.58
N ILE A 288 -5.07 -0.12 -7.03
CA ILE A 288 -4.56 1.00 -6.25
C ILE A 288 -5.15 2.27 -6.87
N ALA A 289 -6.02 2.99 -6.15
CA ALA A 289 -6.81 4.06 -6.75
C ALA A 289 -6.93 5.30 -5.86
N THR A 290 -6.66 6.45 -6.46
CA THR A 290 -6.92 7.78 -5.89
C THR A 290 -7.76 8.62 -6.85
N PRO A 291 -9.02 8.21 -7.10
CA PRO A 291 -9.85 8.90 -8.09
C PRO A 291 -10.20 10.33 -7.64
N GLY A 292 -10.28 11.23 -8.59
CA GLY A 292 -10.86 12.56 -8.38
C GLY A 292 -12.38 12.51 -8.23
N GLY A 293 -12.97 13.64 -7.90
CA GLY A 293 -14.41 13.90 -7.94
C GLY A 293 -14.75 15.01 -8.92
N ALA A 294 -16.02 15.35 -9.08
CA ALA A 294 -16.42 16.49 -9.89
C ALA A 294 -15.79 17.77 -9.36
N GLY A 295 -15.08 18.52 -10.22
CA GLY A 295 -14.32 19.71 -9.84
C GLY A 295 -13.02 19.45 -9.07
N MET A 296 -12.64 18.18 -8.85
CA MET A 296 -11.41 17.79 -8.15
C MET A 296 -10.55 16.92 -9.07
N ARG A 297 -9.24 17.14 -9.08
CA ARG A 297 -8.32 16.26 -9.81
C ARG A 297 -8.23 14.88 -9.13
N GLY A 298 -7.71 13.89 -9.84
CA GLY A 298 -7.20 12.65 -9.26
C GLY A 298 -6.11 12.93 -8.23
N GLY A 299 -5.95 12.03 -7.26
CA GLY A 299 -4.93 12.16 -6.23
C GLY A 299 -3.54 11.73 -6.69
N ASP A 300 -2.70 11.35 -5.73
CA ASP A 300 -1.32 10.96 -5.98
C ASP A 300 -1.09 9.50 -5.55
N VAL A 301 -0.49 8.71 -6.43
CA VAL A 301 0.00 7.36 -6.13
C VAL A 301 1.50 7.32 -6.31
N SER A 302 2.22 6.87 -5.30
CA SER A 302 3.66 6.64 -5.33
C SER A 302 3.97 5.20 -4.93
N ILE A 303 4.69 4.47 -5.79
CA ILE A 303 5.15 3.12 -5.53
C ILE A 303 6.66 3.10 -5.69
N ARG A 304 7.37 2.72 -4.64
CA ARG A 304 8.82 2.63 -4.65
C ARG A 304 9.30 1.29 -4.09
N ALA A 305 10.12 0.60 -4.85
CA ALA A 305 10.77 -0.65 -4.45
C ALA A 305 12.29 -0.52 -4.47
N GLY A 306 12.96 -0.97 -3.41
CA GLY A 306 14.42 -1.15 -3.40
C GLY A 306 14.86 -2.37 -4.24
N GLY A 307 13.93 -3.26 -4.57
CA GLY A 307 14.05 -4.36 -5.53
C GLY A 307 13.30 -4.08 -6.82
N ASN A 308 12.35 -4.96 -7.17
CA ASN A 308 11.59 -4.90 -8.39
C ASN A 308 10.16 -4.37 -8.14
N VAL A 309 9.57 -3.76 -9.18
CA VAL A 309 8.12 -3.54 -9.27
C VAL A 309 7.56 -4.44 -10.37
N ASP A 310 6.57 -5.27 -10.03
CA ASP A 310 5.87 -6.15 -10.97
C ASP A 310 4.37 -5.82 -11.01
N LEU A 311 3.93 -5.13 -12.06
CA LEU A 311 2.51 -4.94 -12.37
C LEU A 311 2.03 -6.15 -13.14
N GLN A 312 1.35 -7.06 -12.46
CA GLN A 312 0.84 -8.31 -13.01
C GLN A 312 -0.43 -8.09 -13.86
N SER A 313 -0.86 -9.12 -14.56
CA SER A 313 -2.13 -9.09 -15.28
C SER A 313 -3.29 -8.79 -14.31
N GLY A 314 -4.12 -7.81 -14.69
CA GLY A 314 -5.22 -7.32 -13.84
C GLY A 314 -4.85 -6.17 -12.90
N ALA A 315 -3.57 -5.81 -12.79
CA ALA A 315 -3.16 -4.65 -12.00
C ALA A 315 -3.78 -3.36 -12.56
N LEU A 316 -4.40 -2.58 -11.68
CA LEU A 316 -4.90 -1.25 -11.97
C LEU A 316 -4.31 -0.26 -10.98
N VAL A 317 -3.43 0.62 -11.46
CA VAL A 317 -2.90 1.74 -10.66
C VAL A 317 -3.45 3.03 -11.25
N THR A 318 -4.30 3.74 -10.52
CA THR A 318 -5.00 4.87 -11.11
C THR A 318 -5.10 6.08 -10.19
N ALA A 319 -4.82 7.25 -10.77
CA ALA A 319 -5.07 8.57 -10.24
C ALA A 319 -6.01 9.36 -11.17
N ARG A 320 -6.99 8.69 -11.75
CA ARG A 320 -7.90 9.25 -12.75
C ARG A 320 -8.83 10.30 -12.16
N GLY A 321 -9.11 11.34 -12.91
CA GLY A 321 -10.25 12.23 -12.67
C GLY A 321 -11.58 11.46 -12.79
N ASN A 322 -12.63 11.91 -12.06
CA ASN A 322 -13.94 11.30 -12.11
C ASN A 322 -15.04 12.37 -12.08
N GLY A 323 -15.66 12.58 -13.22
CA GLY A 323 -16.70 13.61 -13.40
C GLY A 323 -16.28 14.77 -14.29
N VAL A 324 -17.06 15.83 -14.30
CA VAL A 324 -16.77 17.05 -15.06
C VAL A 324 -15.74 17.92 -14.34
N ASN A 325 -14.90 18.61 -15.10
CA ASN A 325 -13.83 19.47 -14.58
C ASN A 325 -12.91 18.75 -13.58
N SER A 326 -12.60 17.48 -13.88
CA SER A 326 -11.80 16.61 -13.04
C SER A 326 -10.57 16.14 -13.81
N ALA A 327 -9.45 16.80 -13.60
CA ALA A 327 -8.18 16.46 -14.23
C ALA A 327 -7.62 15.14 -13.68
N GLY A 328 -6.73 14.50 -14.41
CA GLY A 328 -5.92 13.40 -13.92
C GLY A 328 -4.98 13.82 -12.79
N GLY A 329 -4.58 12.88 -11.96
CA GLY A 329 -3.62 13.08 -10.87
C GLY A 329 -2.20 12.64 -11.26
N THR A 330 -1.46 12.11 -10.29
CA THR A 330 -0.06 11.70 -10.49
C THR A 330 0.12 10.23 -10.10
N VAL A 331 0.80 9.46 -10.94
CA VAL A 331 1.24 8.10 -10.62
C VAL A 331 2.74 8.01 -10.86
N ASN A 332 3.51 7.77 -9.78
CA ASN A 332 4.95 7.57 -9.84
C ASN A 332 5.29 6.14 -9.41
N ILE A 333 5.94 5.38 -10.28
CA ILE A 333 6.36 4.01 -10.01
C ILE A 333 7.86 3.90 -10.27
N TRP A 334 8.60 3.53 -9.23
CA TRP A 334 10.06 3.45 -9.25
C TRP A 334 10.56 2.11 -8.71
N ALA A 335 11.49 1.47 -9.41
CA ALA A 335 12.20 0.30 -8.96
C ALA A 335 13.72 0.53 -8.95
N ASP A 336 14.41 0.11 -7.89
CA ASP A 336 15.88 0.16 -7.86
C ASP A 336 16.51 -0.96 -8.71
N ASN A 337 15.73 -1.99 -9.08
CA ASN A 337 16.12 -3.02 -10.05
C ASN A 337 15.28 -2.92 -11.32
N ASP A 338 14.32 -3.82 -11.50
CA ASP A 338 13.53 -3.93 -12.71
C ASP A 338 12.08 -3.51 -12.46
N ALA A 339 11.48 -2.76 -13.39
CA ALA A 339 10.06 -2.47 -13.39
C ALA A 339 9.41 -3.19 -14.58
N VAL A 340 8.40 -4.01 -14.32
CA VAL A 340 7.72 -4.82 -15.33
C VAL A 340 6.23 -4.49 -15.34
N ALA A 341 5.70 -4.12 -16.53
CA ALA A 341 4.27 -3.94 -16.75
C ALA A 341 3.75 -5.03 -17.70
N ARG A 342 3.00 -6.00 -17.14
CA ARG A 342 2.53 -7.17 -17.88
C ARG A 342 1.24 -6.87 -18.64
N LYS A 343 0.96 -7.66 -19.68
CA LYS A 343 -0.29 -7.60 -20.45
C LYS A 343 -1.50 -7.67 -19.51
N GLY A 344 -2.42 -6.71 -19.69
CA GLY A 344 -3.62 -6.57 -18.87
C GLY A 344 -3.40 -5.75 -17.60
N SER A 345 -2.20 -5.19 -17.35
CA SER A 345 -2.02 -4.14 -16.37
C SER A 345 -2.31 -2.76 -17.00
N LEU A 346 -2.84 -1.85 -16.18
CA LEU A 346 -3.14 -0.48 -16.58
C LEU A 346 -2.66 0.51 -15.51
N VAL A 347 -1.92 1.53 -15.97
CA VAL A 347 -1.59 2.72 -15.18
C VAL A 347 -2.30 3.92 -15.81
N ASP A 348 -3.20 4.57 -15.06
CA ASP A 348 -4.11 5.58 -15.62
C ASP A 348 -4.18 6.84 -14.78
N ALA A 349 -3.72 7.96 -15.34
CA ALA A 349 -3.87 9.30 -14.81
C ALA A 349 -4.69 10.20 -15.77
N SER A 350 -5.65 9.63 -16.48
CA SER A 350 -6.51 10.38 -17.41
C SER A 350 -7.52 11.25 -16.68
N ALA A 351 -8.03 12.27 -17.37
CA ALA A 351 -9.13 13.10 -16.89
C ALA A 351 -10.45 12.31 -16.72
N GLY A 352 -11.41 12.92 -16.03
CA GLY A 352 -12.78 12.44 -15.93
C GLY A 352 -13.58 12.65 -17.22
N ALA A 353 -14.82 13.17 -17.09
CA ALA A 353 -15.62 13.53 -18.25
C ALA A 353 -15.08 14.78 -18.97
N SER A 354 -14.44 15.70 -18.25
CA SER A 354 -13.65 16.82 -18.79
C SER A 354 -12.51 17.17 -17.86
N GLY A 355 -11.44 17.73 -18.41
CA GLY A 355 -10.22 18.18 -17.70
C GLY A 355 -8.96 17.75 -18.43
N ASP A 356 -7.83 18.21 -17.92
CA ASP A 356 -6.52 17.84 -18.45
C ASP A 356 -6.09 16.45 -17.96
N GLY A 357 -5.33 15.72 -18.75
CA GLY A 357 -4.64 14.50 -18.34
C GLY A 357 -3.58 14.82 -17.28
N GLY A 358 -3.26 13.82 -16.45
CA GLY A 358 -2.29 13.94 -15.38
C GLY A 358 -0.88 13.51 -15.78
N PHE A 359 -0.15 12.95 -14.83
CA PHE A 359 1.23 12.51 -15.02
C PHE A 359 1.41 11.04 -14.59
N VAL A 360 2.08 10.28 -15.42
CA VAL A 360 2.50 8.91 -15.10
C VAL A 360 4.01 8.80 -15.30
N GLU A 361 4.71 8.30 -14.28
CA GLU A 361 6.11 7.88 -14.35
C GLU A 361 6.20 6.37 -14.06
N PHE A 362 6.91 5.65 -14.91
CA PHE A 362 7.23 4.24 -14.75
C PHE A 362 8.72 4.04 -15.03
N SER A 363 9.50 3.96 -13.99
CA SER A 363 10.96 4.08 -14.03
C SER A 363 11.66 2.98 -13.27
N ALA A 364 12.89 2.64 -13.68
CA ALA A 364 13.74 1.69 -12.98
C ALA A 364 15.22 2.00 -13.19
N LYS A 365 16.07 1.64 -12.21
CA LYS A 365 17.53 1.79 -12.35
C LYS A 365 18.15 0.83 -13.35
N LYS A 366 17.58 -0.37 -13.54
CA LYS A 366 18.17 -1.40 -14.40
C LYS A 366 17.36 -1.59 -15.67
N THR A 367 16.12 -2.08 -15.56
CA THR A 367 15.31 -2.42 -16.71
C THR A 367 13.88 -1.96 -16.53
N VAL A 368 13.33 -1.31 -17.55
CA VAL A 368 11.89 -1.13 -17.71
C VAL A 368 11.43 -2.09 -18.80
N GLU A 369 10.53 -3.01 -18.43
CA GLU A 369 9.95 -3.99 -19.37
C GLU A 369 8.46 -3.70 -19.57
N LEU A 370 8.11 -3.30 -20.81
CA LEU A 370 6.72 -3.11 -21.22
C LEU A 370 6.23 -4.40 -21.90
N ALA A 371 5.78 -5.37 -21.09
CA ALA A 371 5.31 -6.66 -21.55
C ALA A 371 3.80 -6.64 -21.90
N GLY A 372 3.32 -5.56 -22.51
CA GLY A 372 1.93 -5.35 -22.89
C GLY A 372 1.06 -4.67 -21.85
N GLY A 373 1.64 -4.03 -20.83
CA GLY A 373 0.97 -3.10 -19.93
C GLY A 373 0.58 -1.80 -20.65
N GLU A 374 -0.49 -1.19 -20.21
CA GLU A 374 -1.02 0.06 -20.77
C GLU A 374 -0.78 1.23 -19.82
N PHE A 375 -0.48 2.41 -20.39
CA PHE A 375 -0.26 3.67 -19.68
C PHE A 375 -1.11 4.76 -20.32
N ARG A 376 -1.86 5.50 -19.49
CA ARG A 376 -2.78 6.53 -19.98
C ARG A 376 -2.67 7.81 -19.15
N ALA A 377 -2.71 8.94 -19.83
CA ALA A 377 -2.80 10.28 -19.25
C ALA A 377 -3.64 11.19 -20.19
N ASP A 378 -4.83 10.71 -20.57
CA ASP A 378 -5.64 11.38 -21.60
C ASP A 378 -6.36 12.60 -21.01
N GLY A 379 -6.36 13.73 -21.76
CA GLY A 379 -7.27 14.83 -21.53
C GLY A 379 -8.64 14.54 -22.12
N MET A 380 -9.71 15.02 -21.50
CA MET A 380 -11.09 14.76 -21.92
C MET A 380 -11.89 16.06 -21.98
N GLY A 381 -12.94 16.10 -22.84
CA GLY A 381 -13.88 17.22 -22.93
C GLY A 381 -13.20 18.55 -23.33
N GLY A 382 -12.18 18.50 -24.18
CA GLY A 382 -11.38 19.65 -24.62
C GLY A 382 -10.16 19.95 -23.73
N GLY A 383 -9.89 19.15 -22.71
CA GLY A 383 -8.68 19.24 -21.90
C GLY A 383 -7.42 18.77 -22.66
N LYS A 384 -6.27 19.21 -22.20
CA LYS A 384 -4.96 18.84 -22.77
C LYS A 384 -4.58 17.40 -22.36
N ALA A 385 -3.90 16.68 -23.25
CA ALA A 385 -3.24 15.44 -22.86
C ALA A 385 -2.21 15.70 -21.76
N GLY A 386 -2.10 14.75 -20.83
CA GLY A 386 -1.05 14.72 -19.83
C GLY A 386 0.25 14.13 -20.36
N SER A 387 1.08 13.61 -19.47
CA SER A 387 2.40 13.09 -19.82
C SER A 387 2.62 11.69 -19.24
N VAL A 388 3.27 10.84 -20.02
CA VAL A 388 3.77 9.53 -19.59
C VAL A 388 5.28 9.51 -19.77
N LEU A 389 6.01 9.34 -18.67
CA LEU A 389 7.45 9.16 -18.64
C LEU A 389 7.78 7.68 -18.40
N ILE A 390 8.56 7.09 -19.28
CA ILE A 390 9.09 5.73 -19.13
C ILE A 390 10.61 5.86 -19.21
N ASP A 391 11.27 5.69 -18.08
CA ASP A 391 12.70 6.00 -17.95
C ASP A 391 13.47 4.86 -17.25
N PRO A 392 14.30 4.10 -17.96
CA PRO A 392 15.38 3.32 -17.38
C PRO A 392 16.54 4.28 -17.06
N TRP A 393 16.87 4.38 -15.77
CA TRP A 393 17.87 5.36 -15.26
C TRP A 393 19.30 4.93 -15.52
#